data_5a4c68f87949693dee35a0f9f0cc0631
#
_entry.id   5a4c68f87949693dee35a0f9f0cc0631
#
_cell.length_a   1.000
_cell.length_b   1.000
_cell.length_c   1.000
_cell.angle_alpha   90.00
_cell.angle_beta   90.00
_cell.angle_gamma   90.00
#
_symmetry.space_group_name_H-M   'P 1'
#
loop_
_entity.id
_entity.type
_entity.pdbx_description
1 polymer ?
#
loop_
_entity_poly.entity_id
_entity_poly.type
_entity_poly.pdbx_seq_one_letter_code
_entity_poly.pdbx_strand_id
1 'polypeptide(L)'
;DWGAPVVWSIASHHPTRCHAVANLCVPYATLERGYEACLPLLDRSVYPEDEYPFGQWDYQVFYEEDFARAIQPMDANPTNAIKVVSRKGMPEMRGKVWRTATIRRDGGWFGGAAEAPELPLDAVVLSEADLSVFVAALTRNGFFGPCSWYMNHERNAEYSAQAVNGGRLDMPVLFLIGQYDYTCECVDSALAEPMRALCSKLTERTVTSGHWMAQEKPVEVNAAILHWLATAVSDIWPLPTAAA
;
A
#
# COMPACT_ATOMS: atom_id res chain seq x y z
N ASP A 1 -1.68 -1.51 -1.13
CA ASP A 1 -1.48 -0.73 -2.35
C ASP A 1 -2.73 0.08 -2.68
N TRP A 2 -2.85 0.68 -3.87
CA TRP A 2 -3.92 1.62 -4.26
C TRP A 2 -5.36 1.11 -4.06
N GLY A 3 -5.58 -0.18 -3.98
CA GLY A 3 -6.87 -0.73 -3.57
C GLY A 3 -7.32 -0.28 -2.18
N ALA A 4 -6.41 -0.06 -1.26
CA ALA A 4 -6.72 0.42 0.09
C ALA A 4 -7.27 1.86 0.07
N PRO A 5 -6.63 2.86 -0.56
CA PRO A 5 -7.20 4.21 -0.73
C PRO A 5 -8.62 4.22 -1.34
N VAL A 6 -8.90 3.34 -2.30
CA VAL A 6 -10.26 3.21 -2.89
C VAL A 6 -11.26 2.75 -1.83
N VAL A 7 -10.92 1.72 -1.06
CA VAL A 7 -11.80 1.20 0.02
C VAL A 7 -12.01 2.26 1.10
N TRP A 8 -10.96 2.99 1.50
CA TRP A 8 -11.06 4.09 2.46
C TRP A 8 -11.97 5.22 1.95
N SER A 9 -11.83 5.59 0.68
CA SER A 9 -12.70 6.60 0.05
C SER A 9 -14.16 6.16 0.04
N ILE A 10 -14.47 4.90 -0.29
CA ILE A 10 -15.83 4.37 -0.24
C ILE A 10 -16.38 4.43 1.18
N ALA A 11 -15.60 3.97 2.17
CA ALA A 11 -16.05 3.93 3.56
C ALA A 11 -16.28 5.32 4.15
N SER A 12 -15.44 6.31 3.83
CA SER A 12 -15.55 7.67 4.36
C SER A 12 -16.63 8.52 3.69
N HIS A 13 -16.97 8.27 2.43
CA HIS A 13 -18.03 8.99 1.71
C HIS A 13 -19.39 8.29 1.82
N HIS A 14 -19.40 6.97 1.97
CA HIS A 14 -20.61 6.16 1.98
C HIS A 14 -20.65 5.20 3.19
N PRO A 15 -20.46 5.69 4.44
CA PRO A 15 -20.35 4.82 5.63
C PRO A 15 -21.57 3.95 5.87
N THR A 16 -22.77 4.42 5.47
CA THR A 16 -24.03 3.65 5.60
C THR A 16 -24.13 2.46 4.63
N ARG A 17 -23.23 2.39 3.65
CA ARG A 17 -23.13 1.27 2.69
C ARG A 17 -22.10 0.22 3.11
N CYS A 18 -21.29 0.53 4.11
CA CYS A 18 -20.23 -0.33 4.59
C CYS A 18 -20.57 -0.87 5.97
N HIS A 19 -20.77 -2.17 6.09
CA HIS A 19 -20.97 -2.82 7.40
C HIS A 19 -19.67 -2.94 8.18
N ALA A 20 -18.58 -3.19 7.49
CA ALA A 20 -17.23 -3.33 8.04
C ALA A 20 -16.20 -3.09 6.93
N VAL A 21 -14.96 -2.81 7.30
CA VAL A 21 -13.84 -2.58 6.38
C VAL A 21 -12.64 -3.40 6.81
N ALA A 22 -12.03 -4.12 5.86
CA ALA A 22 -10.73 -4.77 6.06
C ALA A 22 -9.73 -4.24 5.02
N ASN A 23 -8.58 -3.77 5.48
CA ASN A 23 -7.55 -3.21 4.60
C ASN A 23 -6.14 -3.66 5.01
N LEU A 24 -5.23 -3.65 4.06
CA LEU A 24 -3.88 -4.15 4.20
C LEU A 24 -2.87 -3.06 3.77
N CYS A 25 -1.76 -2.96 4.47
CA CYS A 25 -0.56 -2.16 4.17
C CYS A 25 -0.76 -0.64 4.23
N VAL A 26 -1.72 -0.08 3.49
CA VAL A 26 -1.91 1.38 3.40
C VAL A 26 -2.96 1.83 4.41
N PRO A 27 -2.57 2.58 5.47
CA PRO A 27 -3.51 3.02 6.50
C PRO A 27 -4.43 4.13 6.00
N TYR A 28 -5.55 4.29 6.69
CA TYR A 28 -6.53 5.34 6.41
C TYR A 28 -5.99 6.75 6.72
N ALA A 29 -6.51 7.70 5.99
CA ALA A 29 -6.18 9.13 6.09
C ALA A 29 -4.73 9.45 5.68
N THR A 30 -4.24 8.73 4.68
CA THR A 30 -2.90 8.89 4.08
C THR A 30 -2.98 9.10 2.56
N LEU A 31 -2.72 8.09 1.74
CA LEU A 31 -2.60 8.23 0.28
C LEU A 31 -3.89 8.66 -0.43
N GLU A 32 -5.05 8.36 0.10
CA GLU A 32 -6.31 8.91 -0.44
C GLU A 32 -6.45 10.42 -0.22
N ARG A 33 -5.55 11.01 0.58
CA ARG A 33 -5.43 12.47 0.80
C ARG A 33 -4.26 13.11 0.08
N GLY A 34 -3.61 12.35 -0.82
CA GLY A 34 -2.37 12.77 -1.44
C GLY A 34 -1.13 12.41 -0.60
N TYR A 35 0.03 12.21 -1.25
CA TYR A 35 1.26 11.85 -0.51
C TYR A 35 1.72 12.95 0.45
N GLU A 36 1.37 14.20 0.21
CA GLU A 36 1.69 15.33 1.10
C GLU A 36 1.12 15.12 2.51
N ALA A 37 -0.03 14.46 2.63
CA ALA A 37 -0.60 14.11 3.93
C ALA A 37 0.27 13.12 4.71
N CYS A 38 1.15 12.39 4.04
CA CYS A 38 2.06 11.42 4.65
C CYS A 38 3.37 12.07 5.15
N LEU A 39 3.76 13.24 4.65
CA LEU A 39 5.06 13.87 4.97
C LEU A 39 5.26 14.19 6.45
N PRO A 40 4.25 14.71 7.18
CA PRO A 40 4.37 14.94 8.63
C PRO A 40 4.46 13.65 9.46
N LEU A 41 4.16 12.50 8.87
CA LEU A 41 4.05 11.20 9.54
C LEU A 41 5.31 10.33 9.36
N LEU A 42 6.29 10.83 8.61
CA LEU A 42 7.55 10.14 8.34
C LEU A 42 8.40 9.95 9.60
N ASP A 43 9.11 8.84 9.67
CA ASP A 43 10.20 8.70 10.63
C ASP A 43 11.41 9.54 10.20
N ARG A 44 11.51 10.75 10.75
CA ARG A 44 12.58 11.71 10.44
C ARG A 44 13.95 11.30 11.00
N SER A 45 14.02 10.25 11.82
CA SER A 45 15.31 9.67 12.23
C SER A 45 15.91 8.80 11.11
N VAL A 46 15.07 8.21 10.25
CA VAL A 46 15.48 7.46 9.06
C VAL A 46 15.56 8.36 7.83
N TYR A 47 14.65 9.34 7.72
CA TYR A 47 14.53 10.26 6.59
C TYR A 47 14.69 11.72 7.04
N PRO A 48 15.90 12.20 7.40
CA PRO A 48 16.14 13.61 7.71
C PRO A 48 15.62 14.52 6.59
N GLU A 49 14.96 15.62 6.97
CA GLU A 49 14.19 16.46 6.04
C GLU A 49 15.08 17.14 4.98
N ASP A 50 16.28 17.54 5.37
CA ASP A 50 17.28 18.17 4.51
C ASP A 50 17.84 17.23 3.45
N GLU A 51 17.88 15.92 3.70
CA GLU A 51 18.40 14.90 2.78
C GLU A 51 17.28 14.14 2.04
N TYR A 52 16.16 13.89 2.72
CA TYR A 52 15.01 13.14 2.20
C TYR A 52 13.69 13.90 2.46
N PRO A 53 13.45 15.04 1.80
CA PRO A 53 12.28 15.89 2.08
C PRO A 53 10.95 15.14 1.93
N PHE A 54 10.86 14.22 0.97
CA PHE A 54 9.68 13.39 0.70
C PHE A 54 9.76 11.99 1.34
N GLY A 55 10.87 11.65 2.05
CA GLY A 55 11.08 10.32 2.61
C GLY A 55 10.88 9.22 1.58
N GLN A 56 10.26 8.11 1.99
CA GLN A 56 9.94 6.98 1.11
C GLN A 56 8.90 7.30 0.03
N TRP A 57 8.28 8.49 0.02
CA TRP A 57 7.32 8.93 -0.99
C TRP A 57 7.95 9.66 -2.18
N ASP A 58 9.28 9.81 -2.23
CA ASP A 58 10.01 10.47 -3.32
C ASP A 58 9.67 9.91 -4.71
N TYR A 59 9.40 8.61 -4.81
CA TYR A 59 8.97 7.97 -6.06
C TYR A 59 7.63 8.50 -6.59
N GLN A 60 6.73 8.94 -5.72
CA GLN A 60 5.44 9.50 -6.15
C GLN A 60 5.61 10.87 -6.78
N VAL A 61 6.51 11.67 -6.22
CA VAL A 61 6.93 12.95 -6.81
C VAL A 61 7.58 12.73 -8.18
N PHE A 62 8.37 11.67 -8.34
CA PHE A 62 8.98 11.34 -9.63
C PHE A 62 7.94 11.04 -10.72
N TYR A 63 6.84 10.35 -10.38
CA TYR A 63 5.75 10.15 -11.34
C TYR A 63 5.11 11.47 -11.77
N GLU A 64 4.88 12.39 -10.85
CA GLU A 64 4.29 13.70 -11.17
C GLU A 64 5.23 14.58 -12.02
N GLU A 65 6.53 14.56 -11.73
CA GLU A 65 7.52 15.37 -12.45
C GLU A 65 7.82 14.85 -13.86
N ASP A 66 7.92 13.54 -14.05
CA ASP A 66 8.28 12.92 -15.33
C ASP A 66 7.66 11.52 -15.49
N PHE A 67 6.36 11.51 -15.70
CA PHE A 67 5.58 10.28 -15.82
C PHE A 67 6.09 9.35 -16.94
N ALA A 68 6.45 9.92 -18.09
CA ALA A 68 6.93 9.14 -19.23
C ALA A 68 8.23 8.41 -18.87
N ARG A 69 9.16 9.10 -18.23
CA ARG A 69 10.44 8.54 -17.79
C ARG A 69 10.25 7.51 -16.67
N ALA A 70 9.24 7.68 -15.82
CA ALA A 70 8.94 6.74 -14.75
C ALA A 70 8.42 5.38 -15.27
N ILE A 71 7.63 5.37 -16.35
CA ILE A 71 7.03 4.14 -16.89
C ILE A 71 7.86 3.47 -17.99
N GLN A 72 8.63 4.25 -18.78
CA GLN A 72 9.38 3.73 -19.91
C GLN A 72 10.27 2.51 -19.60
N PRO A 73 11.05 2.48 -18.54
CA PRO A 73 11.89 1.32 -18.21
C PRO A 73 11.09 0.08 -17.78
N MET A 74 9.88 0.29 -17.27
CA MET A 74 8.96 -0.81 -16.93
C MET A 74 8.32 -1.40 -18.18
N ASP A 75 7.88 -0.54 -19.12
CA ASP A 75 7.34 -0.95 -20.42
C ASP A 75 8.37 -1.65 -21.30
N ALA A 76 9.63 -1.26 -21.20
CA ALA A 76 10.73 -1.88 -21.97
C ALA A 76 10.92 -3.36 -21.61
N ASN A 77 10.74 -3.73 -20.35
CA ASN A 77 10.85 -5.12 -19.90
C ASN A 77 9.87 -5.43 -18.75
N PRO A 78 8.59 -5.70 -19.05
CA PRO A 78 7.57 -6.00 -18.05
C PRO A 78 7.93 -7.19 -17.14
N THR A 79 8.59 -8.22 -17.68
CA THR A 79 9.01 -9.39 -16.91
C THR A 79 9.96 -9.00 -15.78
N ASN A 80 11.00 -8.25 -16.10
CA ASN A 80 11.98 -7.82 -15.11
C ASN A 80 11.38 -6.77 -14.16
N ALA A 81 10.54 -5.86 -14.66
CA ALA A 81 9.85 -4.87 -13.83
C ALA A 81 9.04 -5.55 -12.73
N ILE A 82 8.21 -6.56 -13.07
CA ILE A 82 7.42 -7.32 -12.08
C ILE A 82 8.33 -8.06 -11.09
N LYS A 83 9.40 -8.69 -11.56
CA LYS A 83 10.36 -9.38 -10.66
C LYS A 83 11.03 -8.43 -9.67
N VAL A 84 11.31 -7.19 -10.07
CA VAL A 84 11.94 -6.18 -9.19
C VAL A 84 10.98 -5.67 -8.14
N VAL A 85 9.72 -5.42 -8.48
CA VAL A 85 8.74 -4.85 -7.54
C VAL A 85 8.10 -5.90 -6.64
N SER A 86 8.00 -7.15 -7.09
CA SER A 86 7.35 -8.24 -6.34
C SER A 86 8.36 -8.99 -5.47
N ARG A 87 8.75 -8.36 -4.36
CA ARG A 87 9.75 -8.92 -3.42
C ARG A 87 9.15 -9.11 -2.05
N LYS A 88 9.58 -10.17 -1.35
CA LYS A 88 9.23 -10.40 0.05
C LYS A 88 9.81 -9.34 0.97
N GLY A 89 9.27 -9.24 2.17
CA GLY A 89 9.82 -8.39 3.22
C GLY A 89 11.27 -8.71 3.55
N MET A 90 12.06 -7.66 3.84
CA MET A 90 13.50 -7.72 4.11
C MET A 90 13.79 -7.20 5.53
N PRO A 91 13.85 -8.07 6.56
CA PRO A 91 14.06 -7.66 7.96
C PRO A 91 15.29 -6.79 8.18
N GLU A 92 16.34 -7.01 7.39
CA GLU A 92 17.62 -6.30 7.45
C GLU A 92 17.54 -4.84 7.02
N MET A 93 16.44 -4.42 6.42
CA MET A 93 16.21 -3.03 5.99
C MET A 93 15.52 -2.17 7.06
N ARG A 94 15.11 -2.74 8.19
CA ARG A 94 14.46 -1.98 9.26
C ARG A 94 15.35 -0.84 9.76
N GLY A 95 14.80 0.35 9.86
CA GLY A 95 15.51 1.56 10.28
C GLY A 95 16.53 2.10 9.26
N LYS A 96 16.46 1.64 8.01
CA LYS A 96 17.32 2.14 6.93
C LYS A 96 16.49 2.84 5.87
N VAL A 97 17.14 3.76 5.16
CA VAL A 97 16.54 4.44 4.00
C VAL A 97 16.10 3.41 2.97
N TRP A 98 14.82 3.44 2.64
CA TRP A 98 14.25 2.54 1.64
C TRP A 98 14.45 3.07 0.22
N ARG A 99 14.62 2.18 -0.74
CA ARG A 99 14.93 2.52 -2.14
C ARG A 99 13.96 3.52 -2.80
N THR A 100 12.71 3.57 -2.34
CA THR A 100 11.72 4.51 -2.88
C THR A 100 11.99 5.97 -2.49
N ALA A 101 12.87 6.21 -1.51
CA ALA A 101 13.26 7.55 -1.07
C ALA A 101 14.37 8.19 -1.93
N THR A 102 14.93 7.48 -2.90
CA THR A 102 16.07 7.94 -3.70
C THR A 102 15.80 7.91 -5.20
N ILE A 103 14.59 7.59 -5.62
CA ILE A 103 14.23 7.35 -7.03
C ILE A 103 14.59 8.56 -7.92
N ARG A 104 14.28 9.77 -7.50
CA ARG A 104 14.60 11.00 -8.26
C ARG A 104 16.10 11.23 -8.33
N ARG A 105 16.76 11.13 -7.18
CA ARG A 105 18.23 11.31 -7.07
C ARG A 105 19.00 10.28 -7.89
N ASP A 106 18.52 9.05 -7.94
CA ASP A 106 19.16 7.93 -8.65
C ASP A 106 18.82 7.93 -10.16
N GLY A 107 18.02 8.88 -10.62
CA GLY A 107 17.68 9.05 -12.04
C GLY A 107 16.52 8.18 -12.53
N GLY A 108 15.75 7.56 -11.63
CA GLY A 108 14.56 6.75 -11.90
C GLY A 108 14.61 5.39 -11.21
N TRP A 109 13.56 4.61 -11.42
CA TRP A 109 13.31 3.33 -10.74
C TRP A 109 14.48 2.33 -10.77
N PHE A 110 15.30 2.38 -11.81
CA PHE A 110 16.40 1.43 -12.01
C PHE A 110 17.75 2.17 -12.19
N GLY A 111 17.95 3.27 -11.45
CA GLY A 111 19.18 4.04 -11.52
C GLY A 111 19.41 4.72 -12.89
N GLY A 112 18.33 5.08 -13.59
CA GLY A 112 18.39 5.67 -14.93
C GLY A 112 18.63 4.66 -16.06
N ALA A 113 18.62 3.35 -15.78
CA ALA A 113 18.71 2.32 -16.81
C ALA A 113 17.47 2.33 -17.72
N ALA A 114 17.68 1.95 -19.00
CA ALA A 114 16.61 1.94 -20.00
C ALA A 114 15.55 0.86 -19.76
N GLU A 115 15.86 -0.17 -18.97
CA GLU A 115 14.95 -1.25 -18.58
C GLU A 115 15.25 -1.75 -17.17
N ALA A 116 14.32 -2.48 -16.60
CA ALA A 116 14.48 -3.13 -15.30
C ALA A 116 15.59 -4.19 -15.31
N PRO A 117 16.42 -4.28 -14.28
CA PRO A 117 17.48 -5.28 -14.19
C PRO A 117 16.92 -6.68 -14.09
N GLU A 118 17.63 -7.66 -14.64
CA GLU A 118 17.28 -9.06 -14.49
C GLU A 118 17.54 -9.52 -13.04
N LEU A 119 16.49 -10.01 -12.40
CA LEU A 119 16.53 -10.63 -11.08
C LEU A 119 15.84 -12.00 -11.12
N PRO A 120 16.26 -12.93 -10.27
CA PRO A 120 15.51 -14.18 -10.08
C PRO A 120 14.11 -13.87 -9.54
N LEU A 121 13.13 -14.69 -9.92
CA LEU A 121 11.79 -14.63 -9.36
C LEU A 121 11.85 -14.88 -7.85
N ASP A 122 11.13 -14.08 -7.08
CA ASP A 122 10.89 -14.35 -5.66
C ASP A 122 9.67 -15.26 -5.51
N ALA A 123 9.93 -16.56 -5.45
CA ALA A 123 8.88 -17.59 -5.39
C ALA A 123 8.06 -17.56 -4.08
N VAL A 124 8.48 -16.77 -3.09
CA VAL A 124 7.67 -16.54 -1.88
C VAL A 124 6.50 -15.59 -2.17
N VAL A 125 6.66 -14.69 -3.14
CA VAL A 125 5.66 -13.68 -3.51
C VAL A 125 4.86 -14.10 -4.74
N LEU A 126 5.52 -14.58 -5.78
CA LEU A 126 4.86 -14.97 -7.05
C LEU A 126 5.32 -16.35 -7.51
N SER A 127 4.39 -17.16 -7.99
CA SER A 127 4.71 -18.35 -8.80
C SER A 127 5.04 -17.95 -10.23
N GLU A 128 5.64 -18.88 -11.00
CA GLU A 128 5.86 -18.69 -12.45
C GLU A 128 4.52 -18.50 -13.19
N ALA A 129 3.46 -19.15 -12.73
CA ALA A 129 2.13 -18.99 -13.31
C ALA A 129 1.58 -17.57 -13.08
N ASP A 130 1.71 -17.04 -11.86
CA ASP A 130 1.30 -15.67 -11.55
C ASP A 130 2.11 -14.65 -12.36
N LEU A 131 3.43 -14.83 -12.42
CA LEU A 131 4.31 -13.97 -13.23
C LEU A 131 3.84 -13.95 -14.68
N SER A 132 3.51 -15.11 -15.27
CA SER A 132 3.03 -15.21 -16.65
C SER A 132 1.75 -14.39 -16.89
N VAL A 133 0.81 -14.41 -15.93
CA VAL A 133 -0.44 -13.63 -16.01
C VAL A 133 -0.16 -12.13 -15.97
N PHE A 134 0.66 -11.66 -15.03
CA PHE A 134 1.05 -10.26 -14.93
C PHE A 134 1.79 -9.78 -16.18
N VAL A 135 2.77 -10.54 -16.64
CA VAL A 135 3.56 -10.20 -17.83
C VAL A 135 2.68 -10.13 -19.07
N ALA A 136 1.78 -11.11 -19.29
CA ALA A 136 0.87 -11.08 -20.42
C ALA A 136 -0.06 -9.84 -20.41
N ALA A 137 -0.57 -9.47 -19.24
CA ALA A 137 -1.41 -8.30 -19.10
C ALA A 137 -0.64 -6.99 -19.35
N LEU A 138 0.55 -6.85 -18.78
CA LEU A 138 1.36 -5.63 -18.89
C LEU A 138 2.07 -5.48 -20.23
N THR A 139 2.46 -6.59 -20.88
CA THR A 139 2.94 -6.54 -22.26
C THR A 139 1.85 -6.03 -23.21
N ARG A 140 0.59 -6.39 -22.97
CA ARG A 140 -0.54 -5.95 -23.81
C ARG A 140 -0.97 -4.52 -23.52
N ASN A 141 -1.00 -4.11 -22.24
CA ASN A 141 -1.65 -2.85 -21.79
C ASN A 141 -0.65 -1.77 -21.40
N GLY A 142 0.63 -2.11 -21.16
CA GLY A 142 1.65 -1.21 -20.62
C GLY A 142 1.45 -0.85 -19.15
N PHE A 143 2.36 -0.05 -18.62
CA PHE A 143 2.34 0.45 -17.25
C PHE A 143 1.60 1.80 -17.10
N PHE A 144 1.10 2.39 -18.19
CA PHE A 144 0.38 3.66 -18.12
C PHE A 144 -0.80 3.59 -17.12
N GLY A 145 -1.68 2.59 -17.25
CA GLY A 145 -2.84 2.46 -16.38
C GLY A 145 -2.47 2.28 -14.90
N PRO A 146 -1.67 1.27 -14.52
CA PRO A 146 -1.22 1.09 -13.14
C PRO A 146 -0.50 2.29 -12.54
N CYS A 147 0.36 2.96 -13.30
CA CYS A 147 1.13 4.09 -12.80
C CYS A 147 0.35 5.41 -12.78
N SER A 148 -0.74 5.55 -13.55
CA SER A 148 -1.55 6.77 -13.54
C SER A 148 -2.28 7.01 -12.20
N TRP A 149 -2.34 6.02 -11.30
CA TRP A 149 -2.80 6.22 -9.92
C TRP A 149 -1.99 7.29 -9.18
N TYR A 150 -0.69 7.41 -9.48
CA TYR A 150 0.22 8.38 -8.87
C TYR A 150 0.07 9.82 -9.41
N MET A 151 -0.85 10.04 -10.36
CA MET A 151 -1.05 11.35 -11.00
C MET A 151 -2.28 12.11 -10.48
N ASN A 152 -2.91 11.64 -9.41
CA ASN A 152 -4.19 12.17 -8.97
C ASN A 152 -4.19 12.67 -7.52
N HIS A 153 -3.03 12.98 -6.94
CA HIS A 153 -2.92 13.33 -5.52
C HIS A 153 -3.77 14.53 -5.13
N GLU A 154 -3.69 15.63 -5.88
CA GLU A 154 -4.50 16.83 -5.64
C GLU A 154 -6.00 16.51 -5.69
N ARG A 155 -6.46 15.82 -6.74
CA ARG A 155 -7.87 15.42 -6.89
C ARG A 155 -8.33 14.47 -5.78
N ASN A 156 -7.46 13.55 -5.37
CA ASN A 156 -7.73 12.66 -4.26
C ASN A 156 -7.87 13.43 -2.95
N ALA A 157 -6.99 14.40 -2.69
CA ALA A 157 -7.06 15.28 -1.53
C ALA A 157 -8.36 16.10 -1.52
N GLU A 158 -8.72 16.73 -2.64
CA GLU A 158 -9.98 17.47 -2.81
C GLU A 158 -11.20 16.60 -2.56
N TYR A 159 -11.21 15.37 -3.10
CA TYR A 159 -12.28 14.42 -2.87
C TYR A 159 -12.36 13.98 -1.43
N SER A 160 -11.22 13.60 -0.82
CA SER A 160 -11.15 13.19 0.58
C SER A 160 -11.62 14.27 1.57
N ALA A 161 -11.41 15.55 1.24
CA ALA A 161 -11.89 16.67 2.07
C ALA A 161 -13.42 16.74 2.14
N GLN A 162 -14.13 16.09 1.25
CA GLN A 162 -15.60 16.02 1.19
C GLN A 162 -16.17 14.79 1.95
N ALA A 163 -15.32 14.02 2.63
CA ALA A 163 -15.74 12.86 3.41
C ALA A 163 -16.76 13.25 4.48
N VAL A 164 -17.80 12.43 4.67
CA VAL A 164 -18.84 12.70 5.68
C VAL A 164 -18.30 12.49 7.10
N ASN A 165 -18.93 13.11 8.08
CA ASN A 165 -18.55 13.02 9.51
C ASN A 165 -17.07 13.39 9.77
N GLY A 166 -16.50 14.28 8.96
CA GLY A 166 -15.08 14.62 9.06
C GLY A 166 -14.13 13.42 8.78
N GLY A 167 -14.62 12.43 8.05
CA GLY A 167 -13.88 11.20 7.75
C GLY A 167 -13.87 10.15 8.88
N ARG A 168 -14.63 10.33 9.97
CA ARG A 168 -14.72 9.30 11.02
C ARG A 168 -15.40 8.04 10.52
N LEU A 169 -14.81 6.89 10.85
CA LEU A 169 -15.35 5.57 10.55
C LEU A 169 -15.82 4.90 11.85
N ASP A 170 -17.13 4.69 11.97
CA ASP A 170 -17.75 4.12 13.18
C ASP A 170 -18.14 2.64 13.01
N MET A 171 -17.96 2.07 11.81
CA MET A 171 -18.06 0.64 11.56
C MET A 171 -16.80 -0.11 12.04
N PRO A 172 -16.86 -1.43 12.23
CA PRO A 172 -15.68 -2.24 12.49
C PRO A 172 -14.65 -2.10 11.37
N VAL A 173 -13.38 -1.89 11.73
CA VAL A 173 -12.25 -1.77 10.81
C VAL A 173 -11.17 -2.78 11.20
N LEU A 174 -10.70 -3.58 10.25
CA LEU A 174 -9.47 -4.36 10.35
C LEU A 174 -8.38 -3.70 9.53
N PHE A 175 -7.22 -3.52 10.13
CA PHE A 175 -6.01 -3.11 9.41
C PHE A 175 -4.87 -4.09 9.65
N LEU A 176 -4.31 -4.64 8.57
CA LEU A 176 -3.16 -5.53 8.62
C LEU A 176 -1.88 -4.78 8.23
N ILE A 177 -0.93 -4.74 9.15
CA ILE A 177 0.37 -4.07 9.02
C ILE A 177 1.39 -5.07 8.52
N GLY A 178 2.09 -4.77 7.41
CA GLY A 178 3.28 -5.50 7.00
C GLY A 178 4.49 -5.09 7.84
N GLN A 179 5.05 -6.01 8.62
CA GLN A 179 6.16 -5.71 9.52
C GLN A 179 7.40 -5.15 8.80
N TYR A 180 7.55 -5.49 7.53
CA TYR A 180 8.68 -5.12 6.68
C TYR A 180 8.23 -4.40 5.41
N ASP A 181 7.09 -3.73 5.46
CA ASP A 181 6.63 -2.83 4.40
C ASP A 181 7.20 -1.43 4.63
N TYR A 182 8.37 -1.17 4.09
CA TYR A 182 9.07 0.10 4.29
C TYR A 182 8.57 1.24 3.39
N THR A 183 7.69 0.95 2.44
CA THR A 183 6.97 1.99 1.68
C THR A 183 5.79 2.51 2.48
N CYS A 184 4.97 1.62 3.04
CA CYS A 184 3.83 1.97 3.90
C CYS A 184 4.16 1.63 5.37
N GLU A 185 5.31 2.12 5.83
CA GLU A 185 5.84 1.81 7.15
C GLU A 185 4.91 2.34 8.25
N CYS A 186 4.36 1.43 9.06
CA CYS A 186 3.40 1.71 10.14
C CYS A 186 3.85 1.18 11.51
N VAL A 187 5.04 0.58 11.61
CA VAL A 187 5.52 -0.05 12.85
C VAL A 187 6.28 0.96 13.71
N ASP A 188 7.19 1.70 13.09
CA ASP A 188 8.10 2.62 13.78
C ASP A 188 7.75 4.11 13.49
N SER A 189 6.97 4.41 12.41
CA SER A 189 6.54 5.76 12.04
C SER A 189 5.15 6.12 12.59
N ALA A 190 4.75 7.38 12.38
CA ALA A 190 3.42 7.87 12.72
C ALA A 190 2.36 7.61 11.62
N LEU A 191 2.68 6.85 10.56
CA LEU A 191 1.83 6.75 9.37
C LEU A 191 0.41 6.23 9.68
N ALA A 192 0.25 5.34 10.67
CA ALA A 192 -1.05 4.82 11.06
C ALA A 192 -1.82 5.69 12.09
N GLU A 193 -1.21 6.76 12.64
CA GLU A 193 -1.85 7.59 13.67
C GLU A 193 -3.16 8.26 13.21
N PRO A 194 -3.27 8.83 11.99
CA PRO A 194 -4.54 9.38 11.53
C PRO A 194 -5.67 8.35 11.47
N MET A 195 -5.36 7.11 11.07
CA MET A 195 -6.32 6.01 11.07
C MET A 195 -6.79 5.70 12.50
N ARG A 196 -5.86 5.61 13.46
CA ARG A 196 -6.15 5.37 14.87
C ARG A 196 -7.05 6.45 15.48
N ALA A 197 -6.85 7.69 15.06
CA ALA A 197 -7.68 8.82 15.50
C ALA A 197 -9.09 8.83 14.90
N LEU A 198 -9.26 8.32 13.68
CA LEU A 198 -10.52 8.41 12.93
C LEU A 198 -11.37 7.14 12.95
N CYS A 199 -10.82 5.98 13.28
CA CYS A 199 -11.55 4.72 13.33
C CYS A 199 -11.91 4.35 14.77
N SER A 200 -13.19 4.44 15.13
CA SER A 200 -13.65 4.20 16.52
C SER A 200 -13.64 2.72 16.95
N LYS A 201 -13.67 1.79 15.97
CA LYS A 201 -13.69 0.32 16.21
C LYS A 201 -12.59 -0.35 15.40
N LEU A 202 -11.33 0.07 15.64
CA LEU A 202 -10.17 -0.41 14.92
C LEU A 202 -9.60 -1.68 15.57
N THR A 203 -9.33 -2.67 14.74
CA THR A 203 -8.52 -3.85 15.05
C THR A 203 -7.27 -3.80 14.19
N GLU A 204 -6.10 -3.77 14.82
CA GLU A 204 -4.81 -3.81 14.12
C GLU A 204 -4.13 -5.16 14.38
N ARG A 205 -3.47 -5.71 13.36
CA ARG A 205 -2.60 -6.88 13.48
C ARG A 205 -1.38 -6.71 12.59
N THR A 206 -0.22 -7.06 13.12
CA THR A 206 1.02 -7.10 12.35
C THR A 206 1.25 -8.50 11.79
N VAL A 207 1.55 -8.57 10.50
CA VAL A 207 1.94 -9.78 9.78
C VAL A 207 3.43 -9.69 9.48
N THR A 208 4.18 -10.77 9.73
CA THR A 208 5.63 -10.83 9.47
C THR A 208 5.89 -11.02 7.97
N SER A 209 5.66 -9.95 7.21
CA SER A 209 5.71 -9.89 5.74
C SER A 209 6.12 -8.51 5.26
N GLY A 210 6.44 -8.39 3.98
CA GLY A 210 6.53 -7.11 3.27
C GLY A 210 5.19 -6.59 2.79
N HIS A 211 5.23 -5.76 1.74
CA HIS A 211 4.05 -5.15 1.12
C HIS A 211 3.08 -6.19 0.53
N TRP A 212 3.60 -7.24 -0.06
CA TRP A 212 2.81 -8.30 -0.71
C TRP A 212 2.31 -9.36 0.28
N MET A 213 1.80 -8.94 1.44
CA MET A 213 1.47 -9.84 2.55
C MET A 213 0.45 -10.92 2.18
N ALA A 214 -0.50 -10.64 1.30
CA ALA A 214 -1.51 -11.60 0.89
C ALA A 214 -0.91 -12.76 0.08
N GLN A 215 0.18 -12.51 -0.66
CA GLN A 215 0.93 -13.51 -1.40
C GLN A 215 1.99 -14.17 -0.51
N GLU A 216 2.70 -13.38 0.29
CA GLU A 216 3.79 -13.85 1.15
C GLU A 216 3.30 -14.70 2.33
N LYS A 217 2.14 -14.33 2.90
CA LYS A 217 1.56 -14.95 4.11
C LYS A 217 0.05 -15.21 4.00
N PRO A 218 -0.42 -15.93 2.96
CA PRO A 218 -1.85 -16.08 2.72
C PRO A 218 -2.61 -16.74 3.87
N VAL A 219 -2.01 -17.71 4.56
CA VAL A 219 -2.63 -18.40 5.68
C VAL A 219 -2.84 -17.45 6.87
N GLU A 220 -1.82 -16.66 7.21
CA GLU A 220 -1.88 -15.71 8.31
C GLU A 220 -2.88 -14.58 8.04
N VAL A 221 -2.87 -14.04 6.82
CA VAL A 221 -3.79 -12.98 6.38
C VAL A 221 -5.25 -13.49 6.42
N ASN A 222 -5.52 -14.66 5.83
CA ASN A 222 -6.85 -15.25 5.83
C ASN A 222 -7.35 -15.56 7.25
N ALA A 223 -6.47 -16.11 8.11
CA ALA A 223 -6.80 -16.41 9.50
C ALA A 223 -7.12 -15.12 10.29
N ALA A 224 -6.38 -14.03 10.06
CA ALA A 224 -6.63 -12.75 10.70
C ALA A 224 -7.99 -12.16 10.28
N ILE A 225 -8.32 -12.20 9.00
CA ILE A 225 -9.61 -11.74 8.46
C ILE A 225 -10.76 -12.57 9.01
N LEU A 226 -10.66 -13.91 8.95
CA LEU A 226 -11.70 -14.80 9.44
C LEU A 226 -11.94 -14.64 10.95
N HIS A 227 -10.87 -14.54 11.74
CA HIS A 227 -10.98 -14.31 13.17
C HIS A 227 -11.68 -12.98 13.48
N TRP A 228 -11.30 -11.91 12.77
CA TRP A 228 -11.92 -10.60 12.95
C TRP A 228 -13.38 -10.60 12.54
N LEU A 229 -13.75 -11.23 11.43
CA LEU A 229 -15.15 -11.38 11.00
C LEU A 229 -15.98 -12.08 12.08
N ALA A 230 -15.46 -13.16 12.67
CA ALA A 230 -16.15 -13.92 13.69
C ALA A 230 -16.30 -13.19 15.04
N THR A 231 -15.39 -12.26 15.36
CA THR A 231 -15.33 -11.61 16.68
C THR A 231 -15.82 -10.16 16.69
N ALA A 232 -15.52 -9.39 15.64
CA ALA A 232 -15.83 -7.96 15.56
C ALA A 232 -17.02 -7.63 14.65
N VAL A 233 -17.46 -8.58 13.79
CA VAL A 233 -18.53 -8.41 12.81
C VAL A 233 -19.58 -9.51 12.97
N SER A 234 -19.75 -10.01 14.18
CA SER A 234 -20.59 -11.18 14.52
C SER A 234 -22.09 -11.00 14.26
N ASP A 235 -22.58 -9.77 14.21
CA ASP A 235 -23.96 -9.43 13.87
C ASP A 235 -24.29 -9.66 12.38
N ILE A 236 -23.28 -9.65 11.52
CA ILE A 236 -23.39 -9.90 10.08
C ILE A 236 -23.00 -11.33 9.73
N TRP A 237 -22.13 -11.93 10.54
CA TRP A 237 -21.71 -13.33 10.42
C TRP A 237 -22.28 -14.13 11.59
N PRO A 238 -23.55 -14.54 11.53
CA PRO A 238 -24.13 -15.28 12.64
C PRO A 238 -23.39 -16.61 12.80
N LEU A 239 -22.80 -16.80 13.99
CA LEU A 239 -22.40 -18.15 14.40
C LEU A 239 -23.65 -19.05 14.33
N PRO A 240 -23.53 -20.30 13.83
CA PRO A 240 -24.65 -21.23 13.89
C PRO A 240 -25.16 -21.27 15.33
N THR A 241 -26.41 -20.87 15.54
CA THR A 241 -27.07 -21.09 16.82
C THR A 241 -26.97 -22.59 17.10
N ALA A 242 -26.31 -22.98 18.20
CA ALA A 242 -26.30 -24.35 18.62
C ALA A 242 -27.75 -24.84 18.58
N ALA A 243 -28.02 -25.85 17.76
CA ALA A 243 -29.34 -26.48 17.71
C ALA A 243 -29.65 -26.98 19.12
N ALA A 244 -30.74 -26.44 19.72
CA ALA A 244 -31.21 -26.85 21.01
C ALA A 244 -31.73 -28.29 20.95
#